data_09b8ef49fa4b9e25f45da33f5ea29b4a
#
_entry.id   09b8ef49fa4b9e25f45da33f5ea29b4a
#
_cell.length_a   1.000
_cell.length_b   1.000
_cell.length_c   1.000
_cell.angle_alpha   90.00
_cell.angle_beta   90.00
_cell.angle_gamma   90.00
#
_symmetry.space_group_name_H-M   'P 1'
#
loop_
_entity.id
_entity.type
_entity.pdbx_description
1 polymer ?
#
loop_
_entity_poly.entity_id
_entity_poly.type
_entity_poly.pdbx_seq_one_letter_code
_entity_poly.pdbx_strand_id
1 'polypeptide(L)'
;PLFANIHLCGSVLTEVFFCMAISNILYGSVPTPGTMVLFCLLLGIFAIGAPGVPGGTVMASLGIITGILKFDSSGTALMLTIFALQDSFGTACNVTGDGALTLMLTGYAKRHHIEEQQLDVEL
;
A
#
# COMPACT_ATOMS: atom_id res chain seq x y z
N PRO A 1 -8.76 -5.87 -12.13
CA PRO A 1 -8.95 -4.54 -11.53
C PRO A 1 -9.12 -4.60 -10.01
N LEU A 2 -9.89 -5.57 -9.47
CA LEU A 2 -10.19 -5.65 -8.04
C LEU A 2 -8.93 -5.82 -7.18
N PHE A 3 -8.05 -6.76 -7.53
CA PHE A 3 -6.83 -7.01 -6.78
C PHE A 3 -5.86 -5.83 -6.84
N ALA A 4 -5.76 -5.14 -7.95
CA ALA A 4 -4.93 -3.95 -8.09
C ALA A 4 -5.28 -2.81 -7.11
N ASN A 5 -6.50 -2.79 -6.57
CA ASN A 5 -6.93 -1.82 -5.57
C ASN A 5 -6.86 -2.36 -4.14
N ILE A 6 -6.96 -3.67 -3.95
CA ILE A 6 -7.04 -4.27 -2.60
C ILE A 6 -5.67 -4.80 -2.16
N HIS A 7 -4.87 -5.31 -3.10
CA HIS A 7 -3.58 -5.93 -2.82
C HIS A 7 -2.42 -4.98 -3.15
N LEU A 8 -2.07 -4.14 -2.19
CA LEU A 8 -0.98 -3.16 -2.27
C LEU A 8 0.16 -3.48 -1.30
N CYS A 9 0.48 -4.77 -1.14
CA CYS A 9 1.42 -5.24 -0.12
C CYS A 9 2.80 -4.62 -0.23
N GLY A 10 3.33 -4.44 -1.44
CA GLY A 10 4.64 -3.83 -1.65
C GLY A 10 4.66 -2.35 -1.24
N SER A 11 3.67 -1.58 -1.68
CA SER A 11 3.56 -0.16 -1.34
C SER A 11 3.33 0.06 0.16
N VAL A 12 2.41 -0.68 0.77
CA VAL A 12 2.10 -0.55 2.20
C VAL A 12 3.28 -0.97 3.07
N LEU A 13 3.94 -2.08 2.74
CA LEU A 13 5.10 -2.57 3.51
C LEU A 13 6.25 -1.56 3.46
N THR A 14 6.57 -1.04 2.29
CA THR A 14 7.63 -0.05 2.13
C THR A 14 7.29 1.27 2.82
N GLU A 15 6.02 1.69 2.82
CA GLU A 15 5.57 2.88 3.51
C GLU A 15 5.76 2.76 5.03
N VAL A 16 5.36 1.64 5.63
CA VAL A 16 5.58 1.37 7.06
C VAL A 16 7.09 1.37 7.39
N PHE A 17 7.89 0.69 6.57
CA PHE A 17 9.34 0.62 6.76
C PHE A 17 9.98 2.01 6.73
N PHE A 18 9.66 2.83 5.74
CA PHE A 18 10.23 4.17 5.63
C PHE A 18 9.71 5.12 6.71
N CYS A 19 8.47 5.01 7.13
CA CYS A 19 7.98 5.76 8.29
C CYS A 19 8.79 5.45 9.56
N MET A 20 9.10 4.18 9.81
CA MET A 20 9.95 3.79 10.94
C MET A 20 11.39 4.29 10.78
N ALA A 21 11.97 4.15 9.58
CA ALA A 21 13.33 4.59 9.30
C ALA A 21 13.49 6.11 9.45
N ILE A 22 12.56 6.88 8.88
CA ILE A 22 12.54 8.35 8.99
C ILE A 22 12.34 8.78 10.44
N SER A 23 11.43 8.13 11.17
CA SER A 23 11.24 8.39 12.60
C SER A 23 12.53 8.23 13.38
N ASN A 24 13.26 7.15 13.13
CA ASN A 24 14.53 6.89 13.81
C ASN A 24 15.62 7.91 13.40
N ILE A 25 15.73 8.24 12.12
CA ILE A 25 16.79 9.10 11.59
C ILE A 25 16.56 10.57 11.96
N LEU A 26 15.35 11.10 11.77
CA LEU A 26 15.06 12.51 11.98
C LEU A 26 14.67 12.84 13.42
N TYR A 27 13.94 11.94 14.09
CA TYR A 27 13.40 12.21 15.42
C TYR A 27 14.09 11.41 16.52
N GLY A 28 15.07 10.56 16.17
CA GLY A 28 15.88 9.81 17.14
C GLY A 28 15.13 8.70 17.88
N SER A 29 13.91 8.39 17.48
CA SER A 29 13.09 7.37 18.14
C SER A 29 12.13 6.70 17.15
N VAL A 30 11.90 5.40 17.34
CA VAL A 30 10.88 4.66 16.59
C VAL A 30 9.55 4.78 17.32
N PRO A 31 8.42 4.95 16.60
CA PRO A 31 7.09 4.97 17.22
C PRO A 31 6.82 3.72 18.06
N THR A 32 6.01 3.87 19.10
CA THR A 32 5.67 2.72 19.97
C THR A 32 4.95 1.62 19.19
N PRO A 33 5.04 0.35 19.59
CA PRO A 33 4.34 -0.75 18.92
C PRO A 33 2.83 -0.50 18.79
N GLY A 34 2.19 0.08 19.81
CA GLY A 34 0.77 0.43 19.77
C GLY A 34 0.45 1.48 18.71
N THR A 35 1.28 2.52 18.59
CA THR A 35 1.17 3.54 17.55
C THR A 35 1.34 2.93 16.16
N MET A 36 2.30 2.02 16.00
CA MET A 36 2.53 1.36 14.71
C MET A 36 1.39 0.42 14.31
N VAL A 37 0.81 -0.32 15.26
CA VAL A 37 -0.37 -1.15 14.98
C VAL A 37 -1.54 -0.28 14.52
N LEU A 38 -1.82 0.81 15.22
CA LEU A 38 -2.88 1.75 14.81
C LEU A 38 -2.60 2.34 13.42
N PHE A 39 -1.35 2.76 13.18
CA PHE A 39 -0.93 3.28 11.88
C PHE A 39 -1.13 2.25 10.76
N CYS A 40 -0.70 0.99 10.95
CA CYS A 40 -0.85 -0.08 9.96
C CYS A 40 -2.32 -0.39 9.65
N LEU A 41 -3.20 -0.42 10.66
CA LEU A 41 -4.63 -0.66 10.46
C LEU A 41 -5.28 0.45 9.63
N LEU A 42 -4.98 1.71 9.96
CA LEU A 42 -5.49 2.85 9.21
C LEU A 42 -4.88 2.92 7.80
N LEU A 43 -3.57 2.66 7.66
CA LEU A 43 -2.90 2.64 6.37
C LEU A 43 -3.55 1.61 5.43
N GLY A 44 -3.89 0.43 5.92
CA GLY A 44 -4.61 -0.58 5.14
C GLY A 44 -5.95 -0.06 4.59
N ILE A 45 -6.71 0.70 5.39
CA ILE A 45 -7.97 1.31 4.96
C ILE A 45 -7.72 2.41 3.92
N PHE A 46 -6.76 3.29 4.16
CA PHE A 46 -6.44 4.39 3.24
C PHE A 46 -5.85 3.88 1.92
N ALA A 47 -5.06 2.81 1.95
CA ALA A 47 -4.47 2.22 0.76
C ALA A 47 -5.52 1.71 -0.23
N ILE A 48 -6.62 1.11 0.25
CA ILE A 48 -7.73 0.66 -0.62
C ILE A 48 -8.40 1.83 -1.35
N GLY A 49 -8.46 3.00 -0.71
CA GLY A 49 -9.00 4.23 -1.30
C GLY A 49 -7.97 5.06 -2.08
N ALA A 50 -6.73 4.64 -2.14
CA ALA A 50 -5.68 5.40 -2.81
C ALA A 50 -5.87 5.43 -4.32
N PRO A 51 -5.58 6.58 -4.97
CA PRO A 51 -5.62 6.63 -6.43
C PRO A 51 -4.50 5.78 -7.03
N GLY A 52 -4.78 5.07 -8.13
CA GLY A 52 -3.83 4.22 -8.85
C GLY A 52 -2.78 5.01 -9.65
N VAL A 53 -2.10 5.96 -9.00
CA VAL A 53 -1.04 6.79 -9.57
C VAL A 53 0.24 6.64 -8.74
N PRO A 54 1.42 6.92 -9.31
CA PRO A 54 2.68 6.89 -8.55
C PRO A 54 2.59 7.72 -7.26
N GLY A 55 2.97 7.12 -6.14
CA GLY A 55 2.87 7.76 -4.82
C GLY A 55 1.46 7.86 -4.23
N GLY A 56 0.44 7.24 -4.86
CA GLY A 56 -0.96 7.36 -4.44
C GLY A 56 -1.21 6.92 -3.01
N THR A 57 -0.57 5.85 -2.55
CA THR A 57 -0.71 5.34 -1.17
C THR A 57 -0.20 6.35 -0.15
N VAL A 58 1.01 6.86 -0.32
CA VAL A 58 1.60 7.84 0.61
C VAL A 58 0.84 9.16 0.59
N MET A 59 0.33 9.59 -0.57
CA MET A 59 -0.50 10.79 -0.65
C MET A 59 -1.83 10.61 0.10
N ALA A 60 -2.46 9.45 -0.02
CA ALA A 60 -3.69 9.14 0.71
C ALA A 60 -3.47 9.06 2.23
N SER A 61 -2.29 8.62 2.66
CA SER A 61 -1.95 8.42 4.08
C SER A 61 -1.30 9.63 4.76
N LEU A 62 -1.04 10.74 4.06
CA LEU A 62 -0.39 11.92 4.64
C LEU A 62 -1.04 12.41 5.94
N GLY A 63 -2.37 12.35 6.01
CA GLY A 63 -3.10 12.74 7.22
C GLY A 63 -2.79 11.87 8.43
N ILE A 64 -2.58 10.57 8.25
CA ILE A 64 -2.21 9.68 9.36
C ILE A 64 -0.71 9.74 9.66
N ILE A 65 0.14 9.97 8.66
CA ILE A 65 1.58 10.18 8.87
C ILE A 65 1.81 11.42 9.75
N THR A 66 1.18 12.53 9.42
CA THR A 66 1.31 13.77 10.21
C THR A 66 0.53 13.71 11.53
N GLY A 67 -0.66 13.14 11.53
CA GLY A 67 -1.56 13.09 12.70
C GLY A 67 -1.12 12.09 13.76
N ILE A 68 -0.70 10.88 13.37
CA ILE A 68 -0.36 9.78 14.27
C ILE A 68 1.14 9.71 14.53
N LEU A 69 1.96 9.71 13.46
CA LEU A 69 3.41 9.61 13.58
C LEU A 69 4.07 10.96 13.88
N LYS A 70 3.29 12.06 13.83
CA LYS A 70 3.73 13.41 14.15
C LYS A 70 4.88 13.92 13.25
N PHE A 71 4.89 13.48 12.00
CA PHE A 71 5.86 14.00 11.05
C PHE A 71 5.62 15.50 10.80
N ASP A 72 6.71 16.25 10.84
CA ASP A 72 6.74 17.64 10.43
C ASP A 72 6.89 17.78 8.89
N SER A 73 7.06 18.99 8.41
CA SER A 73 7.25 19.25 6.98
C SER A 73 8.50 18.56 6.42
N SER A 74 9.56 18.44 7.20
CA SER A 74 10.83 17.81 6.78
C SER A 74 10.67 16.30 6.64
N GLY A 75 10.09 15.65 7.64
CA GLY A 75 9.80 14.22 7.60
C GLY A 75 8.83 13.84 6.48
N THR A 76 7.80 14.65 6.29
CA THR A 76 6.82 14.48 5.22
C THR A 76 7.45 14.65 3.84
N ALA A 77 8.27 15.69 3.63
CA ALA A 77 8.98 15.91 2.36
C ALA A 77 9.96 14.77 2.05
N LEU A 78 10.69 14.28 3.06
CA LEU A 78 11.59 13.15 2.91
C LEU A 78 10.82 11.87 2.54
N MET A 79 9.70 11.61 3.20
CA MET A 79 8.83 10.46 2.91
C MET A 79 8.34 10.47 1.46
N LEU A 80 7.82 11.62 1.00
CA LEU A 80 7.35 11.79 -0.38
C LEU A 80 8.49 11.60 -1.39
N THR A 81 9.68 12.12 -1.09
CA THR A 81 10.86 12.00 -1.98
C THR A 81 11.30 10.54 -2.09
N ILE A 82 11.43 9.83 -0.98
CA ILE A 82 11.82 8.42 -0.96
C ILE A 82 10.77 7.60 -1.70
N PHE A 83 9.50 7.86 -1.45
CA PHE A 83 8.41 7.13 -2.10
C PHE A 83 8.41 7.33 -3.61
N ALA A 84 8.64 8.54 -4.09
CA ALA A 84 8.74 8.83 -5.53
C ALA A 84 9.87 8.05 -6.22
N LEU A 85 10.98 7.77 -5.50
CA LEU A 85 12.11 7.01 -6.03
C LEU A 85 11.88 5.49 -6.02
N GLN A 86 11.22 4.98 -4.98
CA GLN A 86 11.08 3.53 -4.77
C GLN A 86 9.75 2.94 -5.24
N ASP A 87 8.76 3.75 -5.58
CA ASP A 87 7.38 3.33 -5.88
C ASP A 87 7.30 2.24 -6.97
N SER A 88 8.20 2.30 -7.96
CA SER A 88 8.28 1.28 -9.00
C SER A 88 8.60 -0.12 -8.47
N PHE A 89 9.39 -0.24 -7.40
CA PHE A 89 9.70 -1.53 -6.76
C PHE A 89 8.49 -2.04 -5.96
N GLY A 90 7.81 -1.17 -5.23
CA GLY A 90 6.57 -1.48 -4.54
C GLY A 90 5.48 -1.94 -5.51
N THR A 91 5.32 -1.23 -6.62
CA THR A 91 4.38 -1.57 -7.68
C THR A 91 4.70 -2.92 -8.34
N ALA A 92 5.97 -3.22 -8.59
CA ALA A 92 6.38 -4.52 -9.12
C ALA A 92 5.97 -5.67 -8.18
N CYS A 93 6.14 -5.50 -6.86
CA CYS A 93 5.69 -6.46 -5.86
C CYS A 93 4.15 -6.59 -5.86
N ASN A 94 3.42 -5.49 -5.95
CA ASN A 94 1.96 -5.49 -6.00
C ASN A 94 1.46 -6.30 -7.20
N VAL A 95 1.94 -5.99 -8.41
CA VAL A 95 1.53 -6.67 -9.65
C VAL A 95 1.87 -8.15 -9.64
N THR A 96 3.04 -8.53 -9.11
CA THR A 96 3.43 -9.94 -8.98
C THR A 96 2.47 -10.68 -8.05
N GLY A 97 2.12 -10.07 -6.91
CA GLY A 97 1.15 -10.63 -5.98
C GLY A 97 -0.26 -10.71 -6.56
N ASP A 98 -0.70 -9.70 -7.31
CA ASP A 98 -1.99 -9.70 -8.02
C ASP A 98 -2.09 -10.87 -8.99
N GLY A 99 -1.02 -11.16 -9.74
CA GLY A 99 -0.93 -12.31 -10.63
C GLY A 99 -1.07 -13.63 -9.86
N ALA A 100 -0.37 -13.77 -8.74
CA ALA A 100 -0.47 -14.97 -7.89
C ALA A 100 -1.89 -15.16 -7.33
N LEU A 101 -2.52 -14.10 -6.81
CA LEU A 101 -3.88 -14.14 -6.28
C LEU A 101 -4.89 -14.49 -7.38
N THR A 102 -4.71 -13.95 -8.59
CA THR A 102 -5.56 -14.28 -9.74
C THR A 102 -5.46 -15.75 -10.11
N LEU A 103 -4.26 -16.32 -10.14
CA LEU A 103 -4.06 -17.75 -10.38
C LEU A 103 -4.71 -18.62 -9.29
N MET A 104 -4.57 -18.22 -8.02
CA MET A 104 -5.22 -18.94 -6.91
C MET A 104 -6.75 -18.90 -7.04
N LEU A 105 -7.32 -17.74 -7.38
CA LEU A 105 -8.76 -17.58 -7.57
C LEU A 105 -9.26 -18.43 -8.76
N THR A 106 -8.53 -18.41 -9.87
CA THR A 106 -8.86 -19.24 -11.04
C THR A 106 -8.81 -20.74 -10.70
N GLY A 107 -7.80 -21.18 -9.92
CA GLY A 107 -7.71 -22.53 -9.43
C GLY A 107 -8.88 -22.93 -8.52
N TYR A 108 -9.30 -22.01 -7.64
CA TYR A 108 -10.46 -22.19 -6.79
C TYR A 108 -11.76 -22.31 -7.60
N ALA A 109 -11.99 -21.37 -8.53
CA ALA A 109 -13.17 -21.35 -9.39
C ALA A 109 -13.31 -22.66 -10.20
N LYS A 110 -12.21 -23.14 -10.82
CA LYS A 110 -12.19 -24.41 -11.53
C LYS A 110 -12.54 -25.61 -10.63
N ARG A 111 -12.01 -25.64 -9.41
CA ARG A 111 -12.27 -26.73 -8.45
C ARG A 111 -13.73 -26.76 -7.99
N HIS A 112 -14.36 -25.61 -7.89
CA HIS A 112 -15.74 -25.48 -7.42
C HIS A 112 -16.77 -25.32 -8.55
N HIS A 113 -16.35 -25.54 -9.81
CA HIS A 113 -17.22 -25.45 -11.00
C HIS A 113 -18.01 -24.13 -11.08
N ILE A 114 -17.36 -23.01 -10.67
CA ILE A 114 -17.92 -21.66 -10.79
C ILE A 114 -17.80 -21.28 -12.26
N GLU A 115 -18.94 -21.08 -12.94
CA GLU A 115 -18.97 -20.64 -14.34
C GLU A 115 -18.50 -19.18 -14.42
N GLU A 116 -17.60 -18.90 -15.36
CA GLU A 116 -17.26 -17.52 -15.74
C GLU A 116 -18.49 -16.90 -16.40
N GLN A 117 -19.08 -15.87 -15.78
CA GLN A 117 -19.95 -14.98 -16.53
C GLN A 117 -19.08 -14.29 -17.59
N GLN A 118 -19.28 -14.67 -18.84
CA GLN A 118 -18.75 -13.91 -19.97
C GLN A 118 -19.41 -12.53 -19.90
N LEU A 119 -18.66 -11.54 -19.43
CA LEU A 119 -19.02 -10.16 -19.66
C LEU A 119 -18.82 -9.92 -21.16
N ASP A 120 -19.92 -9.88 -21.90
CA ASP A 120 -19.93 -9.38 -23.27
C ASP A 120 -19.49 -7.90 -23.21
N VAL A 121 -18.19 -7.68 -23.30
CA VAL A 121 -17.63 -6.36 -23.52
C VAL A 121 -17.79 -6.10 -25.00
N GLU A 122 -18.91 -5.51 -25.39
CA GLU A 122 -19.02 -4.86 -26.70
C GLU A 122 -17.95 -3.77 -26.77
N LEU A 123 -16.93 -4.00 -27.61
CA LEU A 123 -15.87 -3.05 -27.94
C LEU A 123 -16.37 -2.03 -28.94
#